data_14b0b9714cbdcb3ec0959829751b4330
#
_entry.id   14b0b9714cbdcb3ec0959829751b4330
#
_cell.length_a   1.000
_cell.length_b   1.000
_cell.length_c   1.000
_cell.angle_alpha   90.00
_cell.angle_beta   90.00
_cell.angle_gamma   90.00
#
_symmetry.space_group_name_H-M   'P 1'
#
loop_
_entity.id
_entity.type
_entity.pdbx_description
1 polymer ?
#
loop_
_entity_poly.entity_id
_entity_poly.type
_entity_poly.pdbx_seq_one_letter_code
_entity_poly.pdbx_strand_id
1 'polypeptide(L)'
;MTTDPVDVSVVIPAYNEEEAILPVLDDVSAALEPLDLTYEIVVVDDGSTDRTAELCQNIEKVHVVSHGRNRGTGAARTTGVREARGEIIVMIDADGTYPADAIPKLLEELETADHVIGARMREAGTVAWLRRPAKDFIRRLASYMVEYDIPDLNSGLRAMKREQTLRFIPILPNSHSWVSTITMAMLSSGHRVTWTPISYHERIGRSTFHPIRDTYNYLTLVVRTIMYYNPLRIFLPLTIFLFLVGIVKFFTDFFRFGLTFYVPASTVIIILASIQLGAIGLLADLIVKAGRLRN
;
A
#
# COMPACT_ATOMS: atom_id res chain seq x y z
N MET A 1 -14.24 -10.59 29.31
CA MET A 1 -13.48 -9.70 28.42
C MET A 1 -13.20 -8.45 29.23
N THR A 2 -11.97 -8.18 29.55
CA THR A 2 -11.56 -6.97 30.29
C THR A 2 -11.88 -5.74 29.46
N THR A 3 -12.59 -4.82 30.06
CA THR A 3 -13.01 -3.54 29.43
C THR A 3 -11.94 -2.45 29.56
N ASP A 4 -10.72 -2.84 29.92
CA ASP A 4 -9.63 -1.87 30.10
C ASP A 4 -9.25 -1.24 28.75
N PRO A 5 -8.98 0.05 28.71
CA PRO A 5 -8.55 0.73 27.51
C PRO A 5 -7.22 0.11 27.02
N VAL A 6 -7.10 -0.05 25.72
CA VAL A 6 -5.88 -0.53 25.06
C VAL A 6 -5.31 0.62 24.24
N ASP A 7 -4.04 0.96 24.47
CA ASP A 7 -3.37 2.03 23.73
C ASP A 7 -2.92 1.55 22.35
N VAL A 8 -2.28 0.38 22.30
CA VAL A 8 -1.67 -0.17 21.07
C VAL A 8 -2.16 -1.59 20.79
N SER A 9 -2.63 -1.84 19.57
CA SER A 9 -2.87 -3.19 19.05
C SER A 9 -1.82 -3.52 17.98
N VAL A 10 -1.03 -4.58 18.21
CA VAL A 10 -0.09 -5.10 17.21
C VAL A 10 -0.80 -6.15 16.37
N VAL A 11 -0.95 -5.89 15.09
CA VAL A 11 -1.60 -6.79 14.12
C VAL A 11 -0.54 -7.57 13.35
N ILE A 12 -0.59 -8.89 13.47
CA ILE A 12 0.35 -9.82 12.84
C ILE A 12 -0.43 -10.78 11.93
N PRO A 13 -0.44 -10.52 10.60
CA PRO A 13 -1.00 -11.49 9.64
C PRO A 13 -0.04 -12.66 9.49
N ALA A 14 -0.54 -13.89 9.65
CA ALA A 14 0.25 -15.11 9.59
C ALA A 14 -0.37 -16.13 8.61
N TYR A 15 0.46 -16.82 7.86
CA TYR A 15 0.07 -17.97 7.02
C TYR A 15 1.25 -18.91 6.83
N ASN A 16 1.21 -20.08 7.49
CA ASN A 16 2.27 -21.09 7.49
C ASN A 16 3.63 -20.49 7.93
N GLU A 17 3.65 -19.93 9.13
CA GLU A 17 4.82 -19.28 9.74
C GLU A 17 5.18 -19.94 11.10
N GLU A 18 4.97 -21.27 11.25
CA GLU A 18 5.22 -22.00 12.50
C GLU A 18 6.66 -21.89 13.01
N GLU A 19 7.65 -21.70 12.11
CA GLU A 19 9.06 -21.55 12.47
C GLU A 19 9.40 -20.14 12.99
N ALA A 20 8.63 -19.12 12.60
CA ALA A 20 8.95 -17.72 12.85
C ALA A 20 8.05 -17.03 13.88
N ILE A 21 6.81 -17.52 14.05
CA ILE A 21 5.79 -16.77 14.77
C ILE A 21 6.13 -16.57 16.26
N LEU A 22 6.66 -17.56 16.95
CA LEU A 22 7.01 -17.44 18.39
C LEU A 22 8.14 -16.42 18.62
N PRO A 23 9.29 -16.47 17.92
CA PRO A 23 10.30 -15.42 18.02
C PRO A 23 9.74 -14.01 17.75
N VAL A 24 8.85 -13.85 16.78
CA VAL A 24 8.23 -12.55 16.47
C VAL A 24 7.35 -12.06 17.62
N LEU A 25 6.57 -12.93 18.24
CA LEU A 25 5.75 -12.59 19.41
C LEU A 25 6.61 -12.17 20.62
N ASP A 26 7.70 -12.90 20.87
CA ASP A 26 8.64 -12.58 21.93
C ASP A 26 9.33 -11.23 21.70
N ASP A 27 9.80 -10.97 20.46
CA ASP A 27 10.44 -9.70 20.09
C ASP A 27 9.47 -8.51 20.20
N VAL A 28 8.21 -8.68 19.77
CA VAL A 28 7.17 -7.66 19.90
C VAL A 28 6.86 -7.35 21.35
N SER A 29 6.72 -8.39 22.18
CA SER A 29 6.47 -8.23 23.62
C SER A 29 7.63 -7.52 24.29
N ALA A 30 8.87 -7.94 24.02
CA ALA A 30 10.08 -7.31 24.56
C ALA A 30 10.23 -5.84 24.17
N ALA A 31 9.78 -5.46 22.96
CA ALA A 31 9.82 -4.07 22.49
C ALA A 31 8.76 -3.18 23.17
N LEU A 32 7.62 -3.74 23.58
CA LEU A 32 6.51 -2.97 24.18
C LEU A 32 6.49 -2.98 25.71
N GLU A 33 6.96 -4.03 26.35
CA GLU A 33 6.98 -4.13 27.83
C GLU A 33 7.67 -2.96 28.54
N PRO A 34 8.77 -2.38 28.03
CA PRO A 34 9.41 -1.24 28.69
C PRO A 34 8.61 0.08 28.59
N LEU A 35 7.58 0.12 27.73
CA LEU A 35 6.78 1.33 27.50
C LEU A 35 5.63 1.38 28.53
N ASP A 36 5.37 2.57 29.06
CA ASP A 36 4.23 2.81 29.98
C ASP A 36 2.93 2.94 29.17
N LEU A 37 2.53 1.82 28.53
CA LEU A 37 1.30 1.75 27.72
C LEU A 37 0.67 0.36 27.80
N THR A 38 -0.63 0.30 27.59
CA THR A 38 -1.39 -0.96 27.49
C THR A 38 -1.40 -1.47 26.05
N TYR A 39 -1.11 -2.76 25.86
CA TYR A 39 -1.10 -3.32 24.52
C TYR A 39 -1.74 -4.71 24.42
N GLU A 40 -2.18 -5.05 23.24
CA GLU A 40 -2.57 -6.40 22.81
C GLU A 40 -1.89 -6.76 21.49
N ILE A 41 -1.77 -8.06 21.23
CA ILE A 41 -1.28 -8.60 19.97
C ILE A 41 -2.42 -9.38 19.31
N VAL A 42 -2.80 -8.99 18.10
CA VAL A 42 -3.83 -9.64 17.31
C VAL A 42 -3.17 -10.42 16.18
N VAL A 43 -3.03 -11.73 16.37
CA VAL A 43 -2.53 -12.64 15.32
C VAL A 43 -3.70 -13.05 14.45
N VAL A 44 -3.62 -12.79 13.16
CA VAL A 44 -4.64 -13.22 12.20
C VAL A 44 -4.08 -14.36 11.36
N ASP A 45 -4.48 -15.57 11.71
CA ASP A 45 -4.15 -16.77 10.95
C ASP A 45 -5.02 -16.86 9.69
N ASP A 46 -4.40 -16.72 8.52
CA ASP A 46 -5.08 -16.73 7.23
C ASP A 46 -5.29 -18.14 6.68
N GLY A 47 -5.72 -19.06 7.55
CA GLY A 47 -6.02 -20.45 7.20
C GLY A 47 -4.76 -21.29 7.01
N SER A 48 -3.81 -21.21 7.94
CA SER A 48 -2.59 -22.03 7.95
C SER A 48 -2.90 -23.53 7.99
N THR A 49 -2.03 -24.31 7.40
CA THR A 49 -2.08 -25.78 7.37
C THR A 49 -1.04 -26.43 8.26
N ASP A 50 -0.17 -25.62 8.86
CA ASP A 50 0.84 -25.99 9.84
C ASP A 50 0.37 -25.65 11.26
N ARG A 51 1.28 -25.62 12.22
CA ARG A 51 0.99 -25.35 13.64
C ARG A 51 0.95 -23.87 14.01
N THR A 52 0.96 -22.94 13.04
CA THR A 52 1.01 -21.50 13.29
C THR A 52 -0.07 -21.03 14.28
N ALA A 53 -1.34 -21.38 14.02
CA ALA A 53 -2.45 -20.96 14.88
C ALA A 53 -2.39 -21.63 16.27
N GLU A 54 -2.00 -22.91 16.34
CA GLU A 54 -1.85 -23.66 17.59
C GLU A 54 -0.81 -23.03 18.49
N LEU A 55 0.36 -22.66 17.94
CA LEU A 55 1.47 -22.07 18.69
C LEU A 55 1.13 -20.73 19.32
N CYS A 56 0.21 -19.95 18.73
CA CYS A 56 -0.21 -18.65 19.25
C CYS A 56 -1.28 -18.74 20.36
N GLN A 57 -1.88 -19.94 20.58
CA GLN A 57 -2.93 -20.09 21.56
C GLN A 57 -2.38 -20.04 22.99
N ASN A 58 -3.17 -19.45 23.90
CA ASN A 58 -2.85 -19.35 25.34
C ASN A 58 -1.61 -18.52 25.69
N ILE A 59 -1.11 -17.69 24.77
CA ILE A 59 -0.06 -16.71 25.07
C ILE A 59 -0.75 -15.45 25.67
N GLU A 60 -0.20 -14.94 26.76
CA GLU A 60 -0.74 -13.74 27.40
C GLU A 60 -0.72 -12.53 26.44
N LYS A 61 -1.80 -11.72 26.46
CA LYS A 61 -2.01 -10.57 25.59
C LYS A 61 -2.14 -10.88 24.09
N VAL A 62 -2.06 -12.16 23.68
CA VAL A 62 -2.23 -12.58 22.30
C VAL A 62 -3.67 -13.03 22.06
N HIS A 63 -4.31 -12.40 21.07
CA HIS A 63 -5.62 -12.77 20.57
C HIS A 63 -5.49 -13.35 19.15
N VAL A 64 -5.92 -14.61 18.98
CA VAL A 64 -5.85 -15.31 17.69
C VAL A 64 -7.19 -15.26 16.98
N VAL A 65 -7.20 -14.77 15.74
CA VAL A 65 -8.37 -14.77 14.86
C VAL A 65 -8.04 -15.62 13.64
N SER A 66 -8.78 -16.71 13.43
CA SER A 66 -8.50 -17.62 12.31
C SER A 66 -9.52 -17.46 11.18
N HIS A 67 -9.04 -17.42 9.95
CA HIS A 67 -9.85 -17.56 8.75
C HIS A 67 -10.02 -19.05 8.43
N GLY A 68 -11.20 -19.48 8.01
CA GLY A 68 -11.43 -20.88 7.64
C GLY A 68 -10.71 -21.33 6.36
N ARG A 69 -10.08 -20.40 5.63
CA ARG A 69 -9.27 -20.61 4.42
C ARG A 69 -8.40 -19.40 4.15
N ASN A 70 -7.35 -19.57 3.35
CA ASN A 70 -6.54 -18.45 2.89
C ASN A 70 -7.37 -17.44 2.09
N ARG A 71 -7.39 -16.19 2.55
CA ARG A 71 -8.10 -15.04 1.96
C ARG A 71 -7.15 -13.98 1.44
N GLY A 72 -5.86 -14.14 1.72
CA GLY A 72 -4.77 -13.23 1.37
C GLY A 72 -4.36 -12.31 2.50
N THR A 73 -3.09 -11.95 2.54
CA THR A 73 -2.46 -11.13 3.60
C THR A 73 -3.20 -9.81 3.85
N GLY A 74 -3.75 -9.17 2.80
CA GLY A 74 -4.54 -7.96 2.96
C GLY A 74 -5.86 -8.19 3.69
N ALA A 75 -6.51 -9.35 3.48
CA ALA A 75 -7.70 -9.73 4.22
C ALA A 75 -7.37 -9.95 5.70
N ALA A 76 -6.25 -10.61 6.00
CA ALA A 76 -5.78 -10.81 7.37
C ALA A 76 -5.50 -9.47 8.06
N ARG A 77 -4.80 -8.54 7.39
CA ARG A 77 -4.58 -7.18 7.92
C ARG A 77 -5.88 -6.45 8.19
N THR A 78 -6.84 -6.52 7.27
CA THR A 78 -8.17 -5.91 7.44
C THR A 78 -8.92 -6.48 8.63
N THR A 79 -8.89 -7.80 8.79
CA THR A 79 -9.49 -8.47 9.95
C THR A 79 -8.80 -8.01 11.23
N GLY A 80 -7.48 -8.00 11.28
CA GLY A 80 -6.73 -7.55 12.46
C GLY A 80 -7.03 -6.11 12.85
N VAL A 81 -7.13 -5.17 11.90
CA VAL A 81 -7.51 -3.77 12.18
C VAL A 81 -8.93 -3.66 12.74
N ARG A 82 -9.86 -4.52 12.31
CA ARG A 82 -11.24 -4.51 12.81
C ARG A 82 -11.34 -5.09 14.22
N GLU A 83 -10.62 -6.17 14.50
CA GLU A 83 -10.57 -6.84 15.80
C GLU A 83 -9.76 -6.07 16.84
N ALA A 84 -8.82 -5.25 16.39
CA ALA A 84 -7.99 -4.40 17.25
C ALA A 84 -8.83 -3.42 18.07
N ARG A 85 -8.48 -3.26 19.36
CA ARG A 85 -9.16 -2.35 20.31
C ARG A 85 -8.36 -1.08 20.57
N GLY A 86 -7.03 -1.13 20.35
CA GLY A 86 -6.12 -0.01 20.60
C GLY A 86 -6.40 1.20 19.71
N GLU A 87 -6.10 2.38 20.23
CA GLU A 87 -6.17 3.63 19.45
C GLU A 87 -5.11 3.67 18.34
N ILE A 88 -4.00 3.00 18.57
CA ILE A 88 -2.88 2.86 17.62
C ILE A 88 -2.83 1.42 17.12
N ILE A 89 -2.68 1.28 15.80
CA ILE A 89 -2.38 0.01 15.13
C ILE A 89 -0.91 -0.03 14.77
N VAL A 90 -0.20 -1.02 15.26
CA VAL A 90 1.12 -1.40 14.74
C VAL A 90 0.93 -2.64 13.87
N MET A 91 1.49 -2.66 12.67
CA MET A 91 1.54 -3.85 11.83
C MET A 91 2.97 -4.34 11.72
N ILE A 92 3.14 -5.65 11.81
CA ILE A 92 4.42 -6.33 11.57
C ILE A 92 4.13 -7.70 10.94
N ASP A 93 4.96 -8.15 9.99
CA ASP A 93 4.79 -9.46 9.35
C ASP A 93 5.35 -10.57 10.25
N ALA A 94 4.76 -11.77 10.17
CA ALA A 94 5.06 -12.92 11.03
C ALA A 94 6.38 -13.65 10.67
N ASP A 95 7.10 -13.23 9.61
CA ASP A 95 8.23 -13.96 9.02
C ASP A 95 9.61 -13.57 9.59
N GLY A 96 9.65 -12.76 10.63
CA GLY A 96 10.88 -12.33 11.30
C GLY A 96 11.75 -11.34 10.51
N THR A 97 11.27 -10.81 9.38
CA THR A 97 12.06 -9.89 8.54
C THR A 97 12.13 -8.46 9.09
N TYR A 98 11.17 -8.07 9.92
CA TYR A 98 11.10 -6.73 10.49
C TYR A 98 11.58 -6.69 11.93
N PRO A 99 12.42 -5.70 12.31
CA PRO A 99 12.89 -5.53 13.66
C PRO A 99 11.78 -4.97 14.57
N ALA A 100 11.33 -5.73 15.57
CA ALA A 100 10.32 -5.28 16.52
C ALA A 100 10.84 -4.15 17.44
N ASP A 101 12.15 -4.07 17.67
CA ASP A 101 12.81 -3.01 18.45
C ASP A 101 12.67 -1.61 17.81
N ALA A 102 12.26 -1.52 16.55
CA ALA A 102 11.91 -0.25 15.93
C ALA A 102 10.51 0.27 16.32
N ILE A 103 9.64 -0.56 16.91
CA ILE A 103 8.25 -0.18 17.27
C ILE A 103 8.21 1.05 18.18
N PRO A 104 8.98 1.15 19.27
CA PRO A 104 8.95 2.33 20.13
C PRO A 104 9.20 3.63 19.37
N LYS A 105 10.16 3.62 18.45
CA LYS A 105 10.45 4.80 17.62
C LYS A 105 9.33 5.16 16.67
N LEU A 106 8.64 4.15 16.08
CA LEU A 106 7.48 4.41 15.24
C LEU A 106 6.33 5.03 16.05
N LEU A 107 6.13 4.59 17.30
CA LEU A 107 5.11 5.14 18.19
C LEU A 107 5.42 6.59 18.57
N GLU A 108 6.66 6.92 18.91
CA GLU A 108 7.11 8.29 19.17
C GLU A 108 6.85 9.22 17.97
N GLU A 109 7.24 8.81 16.77
CA GLU A 109 7.02 9.61 15.56
C GLU A 109 5.52 9.76 15.22
N LEU A 110 4.67 8.81 15.63
CA LEU A 110 3.23 8.85 15.39
C LEU A 110 2.51 9.96 16.19
N GLU A 111 3.11 10.48 17.26
CA GLU A 111 2.56 11.64 17.98
C GLU A 111 2.33 12.83 17.05
N THR A 112 3.23 13.02 16.07
CA THR A 112 3.16 14.13 15.11
C THR A 112 2.71 13.73 13.72
N ALA A 113 2.45 12.45 13.48
CA ALA A 113 2.03 11.90 12.20
C ALA A 113 0.70 11.12 12.35
N ASP A 114 0.10 10.74 11.22
CA ASP A 114 -1.07 9.88 11.17
C ASP A 114 -0.70 8.44 10.81
N HIS A 115 0.45 8.28 10.14
CA HIS A 115 0.98 7.00 9.71
C HIS A 115 2.51 7.08 9.63
N VAL A 116 3.20 6.18 10.29
CA VAL A 116 4.65 6.02 10.28
C VAL A 116 5.00 4.68 9.67
N ILE A 117 5.94 4.67 8.74
CA ILE A 117 6.35 3.47 8.00
C ILE A 117 7.83 3.19 8.26
N GLY A 118 8.16 2.00 8.71
CA GLY A 118 9.54 1.54 8.81
C GLY A 118 10.14 1.34 7.42
N ALA A 119 10.98 2.27 6.95
CA ALA A 119 11.58 2.21 5.63
C ALA A 119 12.83 1.32 5.61
N ARG A 120 12.85 0.31 4.76
CA ARG A 120 13.96 -0.62 4.61
C ARG A 120 15.14 0.07 3.91
N MET A 121 16.25 0.23 4.61
CA MET A 121 17.45 0.90 4.08
C MET A 121 18.22 0.04 3.06
N ARG A 122 18.17 -1.28 3.19
CA ARG A 122 18.76 -2.26 2.25
C ARG A 122 17.84 -3.47 2.17
N GLU A 123 17.51 -3.92 0.97
CA GLU A 123 16.87 -5.22 0.77
C GLU A 123 17.97 -6.30 0.84
N ALA A 124 17.94 -7.14 1.85
CA ALA A 124 18.72 -8.36 1.90
C ALA A 124 18.10 -9.39 0.94
N GLY A 125 18.93 -9.96 0.07
CA GLY A 125 18.59 -11.12 -0.76
C GLY A 125 17.83 -10.84 -2.05
N THR A 126 18.38 -11.38 -3.13
CA THR A 126 17.85 -11.66 -4.47
C THR A 126 18.34 -10.78 -5.62
N VAL A 127 18.41 -11.43 -6.81
CA VAL A 127 18.88 -10.95 -8.11
C VAL A 127 18.43 -9.51 -8.38
N ALA A 128 19.19 -8.57 -7.86
CA ALA A 128 18.83 -7.16 -7.71
C ALA A 128 18.64 -6.44 -9.06
N TRP A 129 19.37 -6.83 -10.11
CA TRP A 129 19.42 -6.08 -11.36
C TRP A 129 18.16 -6.21 -12.24
N LEU A 130 17.42 -7.33 -12.14
CA LEU A 130 16.22 -7.55 -12.96
C LEU A 130 14.95 -6.93 -12.34
N ARG A 131 14.91 -6.79 -11.00
CA ARG A 131 13.72 -6.31 -10.26
C ARG A 131 13.79 -4.82 -9.92
N ARG A 132 14.99 -4.26 -9.77
CA ARG A 132 15.19 -2.83 -9.44
C ARG A 132 14.49 -1.88 -10.42
N PRO A 133 14.61 -2.03 -11.76
CA PRO A 133 13.98 -1.07 -12.68
C PRO A 133 12.46 -0.99 -12.54
N ALA A 134 11.79 -2.15 -12.39
CA ALA A 134 10.33 -2.18 -12.23
C ALA A 134 9.89 -1.57 -10.89
N LYS A 135 10.57 -1.89 -9.80
CA LYS A 135 10.29 -1.29 -8.47
C LYS A 135 10.53 0.22 -8.47
N ASP A 136 11.67 0.67 -9.02
CA ASP A 136 11.99 2.10 -9.10
C ASP A 136 11.02 2.86 -9.99
N PHE A 137 10.59 2.27 -11.11
CA PHE A 137 9.56 2.85 -11.96
C PHE A 137 8.24 3.02 -11.19
N ILE A 138 7.78 1.97 -10.52
CA ILE A 138 6.52 2.00 -9.76
C ILE A 138 6.62 3.00 -8.59
N ARG A 139 7.73 3.01 -7.86
CA ARG A 139 7.96 3.98 -6.78
C ARG A 139 7.94 5.42 -7.30
N ARG A 140 8.66 5.71 -8.39
CA ARG A 140 8.66 7.05 -9.02
C ARG A 140 7.28 7.44 -9.52
N LEU A 141 6.55 6.49 -10.12
CA LEU A 141 5.18 6.71 -10.55
C LEU A 141 4.28 7.03 -9.35
N ALA A 142 4.34 6.25 -8.27
CA ALA A 142 3.59 6.51 -7.05
C ALA A 142 3.94 7.87 -6.46
N SER A 143 5.24 8.21 -6.33
CA SER A 143 5.70 9.51 -5.83
C SER A 143 5.21 10.68 -6.70
N TYR A 144 5.32 10.57 -8.02
CA TYR A 144 4.77 11.57 -8.95
C TYR A 144 3.28 11.80 -8.74
N MET A 145 2.55 10.73 -8.44
CA MET A 145 1.09 10.76 -8.40
C MET A 145 0.53 11.31 -7.08
N VAL A 146 1.26 11.17 -5.97
CA VAL A 146 0.87 11.77 -4.68
C VAL A 146 1.63 13.06 -4.37
N GLU A 147 2.53 13.51 -5.25
CA GLU A 147 3.42 14.68 -5.07
C GLU A 147 4.29 14.59 -3.81
N TYR A 148 4.67 13.37 -3.45
CA TYR A 148 5.47 13.11 -2.27
C TYR A 148 6.56 12.08 -2.59
N ASP A 149 7.79 12.30 -2.12
CA ASP A 149 8.84 11.29 -2.28
C ASP A 149 8.60 10.13 -1.33
N ILE A 150 8.37 8.94 -1.90
CA ILE A 150 8.08 7.71 -1.16
C ILE A 150 9.35 6.87 -1.08
N PRO A 151 10.02 6.80 0.07
CA PRO A 151 11.24 5.98 0.23
C PRO A 151 10.94 4.49 0.11
N ASP A 152 9.92 4.01 0.82
CA ASP A 152 9.47 2.61 0.78
C ASP A 152 7.94 2.55 0.83
N LEU A 153 7.35 1.96 -0.21
CA LEU A 153 5.89 1.84 -0.37
C LEU A 153 5.34 0.53 0.22
N ASN A 154 6.19 -0.49 0.36
CA ASN A 154 5.77 -1.87 0.61
C ASN A 154 6.22 -2.44 1.96
N SER A 155 6.71 -1.63 2.86
CA SER A 155 7.08 -2.11 4.19
C SER A 155 5.87 -2.67 4.95
N GLY A 156 6.05 -3.82 5.61
CA GLY A 156 5.05 -4.43 6.49
C GLY A 156 5.04 -3.79 7.88
N LEU A 157 6.19 -3.26 8.36
CA LEU A 157 6.27 -2.61 9.67
C LEU A 157 5.77 -1.16 9.58
N ARG A 158 4.71 -0.85 10.30
CA ARG A 158 4.08 0.47 10.32
C ARG A 158 3.25 0.73 11.57
N ALA A 159 3.14 1.99 11.96
CA ALA A 159 2.24 2.44 13.01
C ALA A 159 1.21 3.43 12.42
N MET A 160 -0.07 3.32 12.82
CA MET A 160 -1.17 4.09 12.25
C MET A 160 -2.21 4.39 13.32
N LYS A 161 -2.85 5.55 13.26
CA LYS A 161 -4.04 5.84 14.07
C LYS A 161 -5.21 4.99 13.58
N ARG A 162 -5.82 4.21 14.49
CA ARG A 162 -6.87 3.23 14.17
C ARG A 162 -8.09 3.86 13.51
N GLU A 163 -8.60 4.95 14.07
CA GLU A 163 -9.79 5.61 13.53
C GLU A 163 -9.62 6.02 12.07
N GLN A 164 -8.46 6.58 11.73
CA GLN A 164 -8.15 6.98 10.37
C GLN A 164 -7.99 5.76 9.46
N THR A 165 -7.31 4.71 9.93
CA THR A 165 -7.11 3.46 9.17
C THR A 165 -8.45 2.81 8.80
N LEU A 166 -9.40 2.78 9.73
CA LEU A 166 -10.74 2.20 9.50
C LEU A 166 -11.49 2.88 8.36
N ARG A 167 -11.31 4.18 8.14
CA ARG A 167 -11.95 4.93 7.05
C ARG A 167 -11.52 4.45 5.66
N PHE A 168 -10.29 3.90 5.55
CA PHE A 168 -9.76 3.40 4.28
C PHE A 168 -10.05 1.92 4.04
N ILE A 169 -10.47 1.15 5.03
CA ILE A 169 -10.76 -0.29 4.91
C ILE A 169 -11.62 -0.65 3.68
N PRO A 170 -12.70 0.10 3.33
CA PRO A 170 -13.56 -0.26 2.20
C PRO A 170 -12.85 -0.31 0.83
N ILE A 171 -11.73 0.37 0.68
CA ILE A 171 -10.98 0.44 -0.60
C ILE A 171 -9.73 -0.42 -0.61
N LEU A 172 -9.36 -1.03 0.52
CA LEU A 172 -8.14 -1.81 0.64
C LEU A 172 -8.32 -3.22 0.06
N PRO A 173 -7.36 -3.71 -0.75
CA PRO A 173 -7.43 -5.02 -1.36
C PRO A 173 -7.07 -6.14 -0.38
N ASN A 174 -7.54 -7.35 -0.65
CA ASN A 174 -7.20 -8.54 0.13
C ASN A 174 -5.78 -9.10 -0.14
N SER A 175 -4.99 -8.45 -0.98
CA SER A 175 -3.66 -8.89 -1.41
C SER A 175 -2.52 -8.15 -0.71
N HIS A 176 -1.27 -8.50 -1.03
CA HIS A 176 -0.06 -7.82 -0.55
C HIS A 176 -0.05 -6.31 -0.79
N SER A 177 -0.78 -5.84 -1.80
CA SER A 177 -0.89 -4.43 -2.13
C SER A 177 -1.72 -3.59 -1.13
N TRP A 178 -2.25 -4.20 -0.08
CA TRP A 178 -2.94 -3.51 1.01
C TRP A 178 -2.10 -2.36 1.59
N VAL A 179 -0.82 -2.64 1.88
CA VAL A 179 0.12 -1.68 2.49
C VAL A 179 0.42 -0.48 1.60
N SER A 180 0.58 -0.71 0.30
CA SER A 180 0.80 0.38 -0.66
C SER A 180 -0.47 1.18 -0.92
N THR A 181 -1.64 0.53 -0.94
CA THR A 181 -2.91 1.21 -1.12
C THR A 181 -3.19 2.19 0.01
N ILE A 182 -3.05 1.75 1.27
CA ILE A 182 -3.32 2.64 2.41
C ILE A 182 -2.33 3.81 2.47
N THR A 183 -1.05 3.58 2.16
CA THR A 183 -0.04 4.65 2.11
C THR A 183 -0.43 5.73 1.09
N MET A 184 -0.76 5.31 -0.14
CA MET A 184 -1.18 6.24 -1.19
C MET A 184 -2.50 6.91 -0.88
N ALA A 185 -3.44 6.18 -0.29
CA ALA A 185 -4.75 6.68 0.11
C ALA A 185 -4.61 7.79 1.17
N MET A 186 -3.84 7.56 2.22
CA MET A 186 -3.58 8.53 3.28
C MET A 186 -2.87 9.78 2.73
N LEU A 187 -1.78 9.62 1.95
CA LEU A 187 -1.09 10.75 1.31
C LEU A 187 -2.01 11.58 0.42
N SER A 188 -2.79 10.91 -0.44
CA SER A 188 -3.74 11.58 -1.35
C SER A 188 -4.90 12.28 -0.62
N SER A 189 -5.17 11.89 0.62
CA SER A 189 -6.21 12.50 1.48
C SER A 189 -5.65 13.58 2.41
N GLY A 190 -4.35 13.92 2.29
CA GLY A 190 -3.71 14.98 3.07
C GLY A 190 -3.29 14.57 4.48
N HIS A 191 -3.28 13.26 4.80
CA HIS A 191 -2.73 12.77 6.06
C HIS A 191 -1.21 12.86 6.09
N ARG A 192 -0.66 13.10 7.27
CA ARG A 192 0.78 13.16 7.49
C ARG A 192 1.35 11.75 7.58
N VAL A 193 2.07 11.32 6.52
CA VAL A 193 2.77 10.04 6.45
C VAL A 193 4.27 10.30 6.53
N THR A 194 4.98 9.59 7.41
CA THR A 194 6.43 9.69 7.60
C THR A 194 7.10 8.33 7.46
N TRP A 195 8.43 8.32 7.25
CA TRP A 195 9.24 7.12 7.10
C TRP A 195 10.42 7.14 8.05
N THR A 196 10.53 6.08 8.85
CA THR A 196 11.63 5.84 9.78
C THR A 196 12.55 4.78 9.20
N PRO A 197 13.85 5.07 8.99
CA PRO A 197 14.80 4.06 8.54
C PRO A 197 14.89 2.89 9.51
N ILE A 198 14.76 1.65 9.00
CA ILE A 198 14.87 0.41 9.77
C ILE A 198 15.85 -0.56 9.10
N SER A 199 16.41 -1.47 9.92
CA SER A 199 17.08 -2.67 9.42
C SER A 199 16.06 -3.63 8.81
N TYR A 200 16.52 -4.53 7.95
CA TYR A 200 15.65 -5.56 7.37
C TYR A 200 16.43 -6.87 7.34
N HIS A 201 15.88 -7.88 8.01
CA HIS A 201 16.53 -9.17 8.19
C HIS A 201 16.20 -10.14 7.05
N GLU A 202 16.96 -11.23 6.95
CA GLU A 202 16.64 -12.32 6.04
C GLU A 202 15.39 -13.05 6.55
N ARG A 203 14.50 -13.41 5.64
CA ARG A 203 13.26 -14.11 5.94
C ARG A 203 13.55 -15.52 6.47
N ILE A 204 12.86 -15.91 7.53
CA ILE A 204 12.75 -17.29 7.98
C ILE A 204 11.64 -17.94 7.13
N GLY A 205 11.96 -18.98 6.33
CA GLY A 205 11.00 -19.69 5.50
C GLY A 205 11.00 -19.36 3.98
N ARG A 206 9.96 -19.80 3.24
CA ARG A 206 9.89 -19.70 1.77
C ARG A 206 9.04 -18.54 1.29
N SER A 207 9.52 -17.80 0.28
CA SER A 207 8.75 -16.71 -0.35
C SER A 207 7.73 -17.23 -1.36
N THR A 208 6.48 -16.78 -1.28
CA THR A 208 5.41 -17.06 -2.24
C THR A 208 5.30 -16.03 -3.37
N PHE A 209 6.29 -15.14 -3.52
CA PHE A 209 6.27 -14.05 -4.49
C PHE A 209 6.45 -14.52 -5.94
N HIS A 210 5.53 -14.10 -6.84
CA HIS A 210 5.57 -14.37 -8.28
C HIS A 210 5.91 -13.09 -9.05
N PRO A 211 7.14 -12.94 -9.62
CA PRO A 211 7.64 -11.68 -10.12
C PRO A 211 6.76 -10.97 -11.14
N ILE A 212 6.28 -11.68 -12.17
CA ILE A 212 5.49 -11.09 -13.28
C ILE A 212 4.08 -10.75 -12.81
N ARG A 213 3.40 -11.71 -12.18
CA ARG A 213 2.02 -11.56 -11.72
C ARG A 213 1.91 -10.45 -10.67
N ASP A 214 2.85 -10.43 -9.72
CA ASP A 214 2.82 -9.45 -8.63
C ASP A 214 3.19 -8.05 -9.12
N THR A 215 4.13 -7.91 -10.07
CA THR A 215 4.43 -6.62 -10.71
C THR A 215 3.22 -6.08 -11.48
N TYR A 216 2.52 -6.91 -12.25
CA TYR A 216 1.30 -6.51 -12.97
C TYR A 216 0.19 -6.08 -12.00
N ASN A 217 -0.07 -6.89 -10.97
CA ASN A 217 -1.05 -6.58 -9.93
C ASN A 217 -0.73 -5.26 -9.24
N TYR A 218 0.55 -5.02 -8.98
CA TYR A 218 1.03 -3.82 -8.35
C TYR A 218 0.87 -2.58 -9.22
N LEU A 219 1.23 -2.66 -10.50
CA LEU A 219 1.01 -1.56 -11.45
C LEU A 219 -0.49 -1.23 -11.57
N THR A 220 -1.31 -2.24 -11.72
CA THR A 220 -2.79 -2.09 -11.79
C THR A 220 -3.33 -1.42 -10.53
N LEU A 221 -2.79 -1.79 -9.36
CA LEU A 221 -3.16 -1.17 -8.11
C LEU A 221 -2.81 0.32 -8.06
N VAL A 222 -1.55 0.67 -8.39
CA VAL A 222 -1.10 2.07 -8.42
C VAL A 222 -2.04 2.89 -9.30
N VAL A 223 -2.29 2.43 -10.54
CA VAL A 223 -3.22 3.09 -11.46
C VAL A 223 -4.62 3.22 -10.87
N ARG A 224 -5.18 2.14 -10.28
CA ARG A 224 -6.52 2.16 -9.66
C ARG A 224 -6.60 3.16 -8.50
N THR A 225 -5.61 3.16 -7.61
CA THR A 225 -5.58 4.07 -6.46
C THR A 225 -5.56 5.51 -6.91
N ILE A 226 -4.78 5.82 -7.95
CA ILE A 226 -4.71 7.17 -8.50
C ILE A 226 -6.03 7.57 -9.15
N MET A 227 -6.62 6.68 -9.95
CA MET A 227 -7.94 6.91 -10.55
C MET A 227 -9.00 7.24 -9.48
N TYR A 228 -8.85 6.66 -8.29
CA TYR A 228 -9.75 6.92 -7.16
C TYR A 228 -9.50 8.28 -6.48
N TYR A 229 -8.26 8.81 -6.52
CA TYR A 229 -7.92 10.04 -5.81
C TYR A 229 -7.67 11.25 -6.72
N ASN A 230 -7.04 11.08 -7.86
CA ASN A 230 -6.69 12.16 -8.78
C ASN A 230 -6.58 11.66 -10.23
N PRO A 231 -7.70 11.35 -10.89
CA PRO A 231 -7.70 10.80 -12.24
C PRO A 231 -7.07 11.72 -13.30
N LEU A 232 -7.13 13.04 -13.11
CA LEU A 232 -6.52 13.99 -14.05
C LEU A 232 -5.01 13.79 -14.20
N ARG A 233 -4.31 13.29 -13.20
CA ARG A 233 -2.87 13.00 -13.28
C ARG A 233 -2.52 11.91 -14.29
N ILE A 234 -3.48 11.05 -14.63
CA ILE A 234 -3.30 10.03 -15.66
C ILE A 234 -3.80 10.58 -17.00
N PHE A 235 -5.01 11.11 -17.01
CA PHE A 235 -5.67 11.49 -18.26
C PHE A 235 -5.04 12.72 -18.89
N LEU A 236 -4.65 13.74 -18.13
CA LEU A 236 -4.16 15.00 -18.68
C LEU A 236 -2.86 14.85 -19.47
N PRO A 237 -1.78 14.19 -18.95
CA PRO A 237 -0.58 13.97 -19.75
C PRO A 237 -0.83 13.15 -21.01
N LEU A 238 -1.69 12.12 -20.93
CA LEU A 238 -2.02 11.27 -22.07
C LEU A 238 -2.83 12.06 -23.12
N THR A 239 -3.76 12.90 -22.69
CA THR A 239 -4.52 13.82 -23.56
C THR A 239 -3.59 14.77 -24.29
N ILE A 240 -2.69 15.43 -23.55
CA ILE A 240 -1.73 16.39 -24.13
C ILE A 240 -0.83 15.68 -25.13
N PHE A 241 -0.30 14.52 -24.76
CA PHE A 241 0.56 13.73 -25.65
C PHE A 241 -0.16 13.37 -26.96
N LEU A 242 -1.37 12.82 -26.87
CA LEU A 242 -2.15 12.41 -28.04
C LEU A 242 -2.54 13.62 -28.89
N PHE A 243 -2.88 14.76 -28.27
CA PHE A 243 -3.17 16.00 -28.96
C PHE A 243 -1.95 16.52 -29.72
N LEU A 244 -0.78 16.52 -29.10
CA LEU A 244 0.47 16.93 -29.76
C LEU A 244 0.82 16.02 -30.94
N VAL A 245 0.62 14.69 -30.81
CA VAL A 245 0.77 13.75 -31.92
C VAL A 245 -0.19 14.09 -33.07
N GLY A 246 -1.43 14.42 -32.74
CA GLY A 246 -2.42 14.88 -33.71
C GLY A 246 -2.00 16.16 -34.46
N ILE A 247 -1.48 17.15 -33.73
CA ILE A 247 -0.96 18.40 -34.28
C ILE A 247 0.24 18.16 -35.18
N VAL A 248 1.23 17.39 -34.72
CA VAL A 248 2.41 17.06 -35.54
C VAL A 248 1.99 16.35 -36.82
N LYS A 249 1.06 15.39 -36.70
CA LYS A 249 0.53 14.68 -37.86
C LYS A 249 -0.25 15.63 -38.81
N PHE A 250 -1.04 16.56 -38.30
CA PHE A 250 -1.72 17.56 -39.08
C PHE A 250 -0.74 18.37 -39.96
N PHE A 251 0.33 18.87 -39.37
CA PHE A 251 1.32 19.63 -40.12
C PHE A 251 2.09 18.75 -41.11
N THR A 252 2.46 17.54 -40.77
CA THR A 252 3.12 16.61 -41.71
C THR A 252 2.23 16.27 -42.91
N ASP A 253 0.94 16.04 -42.69
CA ASP A 253 -0.02 15.77 -43.75
C ASP A 253 -0.24 17.04 -44.62
N PHE A 254 -0.35 18.22 -44.01
CA PHE A 254 -0.50 19.49 -44.70
C PHE A 254 0.65 19.79 -45.67
N PHE A 255 1.89 19.60 -45.22
CA PHE A 255 3.07 19.77 -46.08
C PHE A 255 3.20 18.67 -47.14
N ARG A 256 2.80 17.45 -46.81
CA ARG A 256 2.88 16.30 -47.76
C ARG A 256 1.90 16.42 -48.93
N PHE A 257 0.72 16.98 -48.69
CA PHE A 257 -0.32 17.13 -49.70
C PHE A 257 -0.29 18.51 -50.42
N GLY A 258 0.83 19.21 -50.40
CA GLY A 258 1.08 20.39 -51.19
C GLY A 258 0.29 21.62 -50.76
N LEU A 259 0.18 21.87 -49.46
CA LEU A 259 -0.54 23.01 -48.87
C LEU A 259 -2.06 23.02 -49.16
N THR A 260 -2.63 21.91 -49.57
CA THR A 260 -4.10 21.76 -49.73
C THR A 260 -4.73 21.50 -48.37
N PHE A 261 -5.93 22.08 -48.14
CA PHE A 261 -6.71 21.86 -46.88
C PHE A 261 -7.33 20.45 -46.82
N TYR A 262 -6.57 19.44 -47.21
CA TYR A 262 -6.99 18.06 -47.07
C TYR A 262 -6.52 17.52 -45.73
N VAL A 263 -7.46 17.23 -44.85
CA VAL A 263 -7.17 16.62 -43.53
C VAL A 263 -7.53 15.14 -43.57
N PRO A 264 -6.56 14.23 -43.53
CA PRO A 264 -6.85 12.80 -43.51
C PRO A 264 -7.69 12.40 -42.29
N ALA A 265 -8.59 11.45 -42.49
CA ALA A 265 -9.46 10.95 -41.42
C ALA A 265 -8.65 10.47 -40.16
N SER A 266 -7.46 9.91 -40.38
CA SER A 266 -6.56 9.49 -39.29
C SER A 266 -6.15 10.65 -38.37
N THR A 267 -5.89 11.84 -38.92
CA THR A 267 -5.54 13.04 -38.15
C THR A 267 -6.74 13.53 -37.34
N VAL A 268 -7.92 13.56 -37.95
CA VAL A 268 -9.17 13.93 -37.28
C VAL A 268 -9.48 12.96 -36.14
N ILE A 269 -9.32 11.66 -36.35
CA ILE A 269 -9.56 10.62 -35.34
C ILE A 269 -8.64 10.81 -34.15
N ILE A 270 -7.33 11.07 -34.36
CA ILE A 270 -6.36 11.26 -33.25
C ILE A 270 -6.73 12.50 -32.42
N ILE A 271 -7.07 13.62 -33.08
CA ILE A 271 -7.44 14.85 -32.37
C ILE A 271 -8.75 14.66 -31.59
N LEU A 272 -9.78 14.08 -32.22
CA LEU A 272 -11.03 13.78 -31.52
C LEU A 272 -10.86 12.84 -30.35
N ALA A 273 -10.05 11.77 -30.51
CA ALA A 273 -9.74 10.84 -29.44
C ALA A 273 -9.03 11.54 -28.27
N SER A 274 -8.14 12.51 -28.54
CA SER A 274 -7.50 13.29 -27.48
C SER A 274 -8.49 14.15 -26.71
N ILE A 275 -9.41 14.82 -27.40
CA ILE A 275 -10.45 15.64 -26.76
C ILE A 275 -11.39 14.77 -25.92
N GLN A 276 -11.81 13.60 -26.45
CA GLN A 276 -12.65 12.66 -25.71
C GLN A 276 -11.96 12.15 -24.46
N LEU A 277 -10.67 11.82 -24.56
CA LEU A 277 -9.86 11.38 -23.42
C LEU A 277 -9.78 12.46 -22.34
N GLY A 278 -9.58 13.73 -22.74
CA GLY A 278 -9.60 14.87 -21.83
C GLY A 278 -10.95 15.07 -21.14
N ALA A 279 -12.05 14.95 -21.89
CA ALA A 279 -13.40 15.06 -21.34
C ALA A 279 -13.68 13.93 -20.33
N ILE A 280 -13.25 12.69 -20.62
CA ILE A 280 -13.36 11.56 -19.69
C ILE A 280 -12.55 11.82 -18.41
N GLY A 281 -11.35 12.36 -18.56
CA GLY A 281 -10.49 12.71 -17.41
C GLY A 281 -11.11 13.77 -16.51
N LEU A 282 -11.69 14.83 -17.09
CA LEU A 282 -12.40 15.87 -16.35
C LEU A 282 -13.64 15.32 -15.65
N LEU A 283 -14.42 14.48 -16.33
CA LEU A 283 -15.60 13.85 -15.74
C LEU A 283 -15.22 12.95 -14.57
N ALA A 284 -14.19 12.13 -14.72
CA ALA A 284 -13.68 11.28 -13.64
C ALA A 284 -13.23 12.11 -12.42
N ASP A 285 -12.55 13.24 -12.64
CA ASP A 285 -12.11 14.15 -11.57
C ASP A 285 -13.30 14.79 -10.84
N LEU A 286 -14.32 15.20 -11.58
CA LEU A 286 -15.56 15.75 -11.01
C LEU A 286 -16.30 14.72 -10.15
N ILE A 287 -16.38 13.46 -10.61
CA ILE A 287 -17.01 12.37 -9.84
C ILE A 287 -16.27 12.14 -8.52
N VAL A 288 -14.94 12.09 -8.55
CA VAL A 288 -14.12 11.92 -7.35
C VAL A 288 -14.30 13.08 -6.38
N LYS A 289 -14.26 14.32 -6.87
CA LYS A 289 -14.46 15.52 -6.04
C LYS A 289 -15.86 15.61 -5.45
N ALA A 290 -16.88 15.31 -6.24
CA ALA A 290 -18.27 15.28 -5.76
C ALA A 290 -18.48 14.20 -4.67
N GLY A 291 -17.84 13.03 -4.82
CA GLY A 291 -17.88 11.99 -3.79
C GLY A 291 -17.25 12.41 -2.46
N ARG A 292 -16.18 13.22 -2.48
CA ARG A 292 -15.53 13.74 -1.26
C ARG A 292 -16.34 14.81 -0.52
N LEU A 293 -17.20 15.55 -1.22
CA LEU A 293 -18.05 16.56 -0.59
C LEU A 293 -19.28 15.96 0.11
N ARG A 294 -19.58 14.67 -0.11
CA ARG A 294 -20.72 13.97 0.48
C ARG A 294 -20.38 13.13 1.72
N ASN A 295 -19.09 12.96 2.01
CA ASN A 295 -18.55 12.27 3.20
C ASN A 295 -17.86 13.26 4.13
#